data_6cbdeb9262c12860294608ea71e460ce
#
_entry.id   6cbdeb9262c12860294608ea71e460ce
#
_cell.length_a   1.000
_cell.length_b   1.000
_cell.length_c   1.000
_cell.angle_alpha   90.00
_cell.angle_beta   90.00
_cell.angle_gamma   90.00
#
_symmetry.space_group_name_H-M   'P 1'
#
loop_
_entity.id
_entity.type
_entity.pdbx_description
1 polymer ?
#
loop_
_entity_poly.entity_id
_entity_poly.type
_entity_poly.pdbx_seq_one_letter_code
_entity_poly.pdbx_strand_id
1 'polypeptide(L)'
;MKIKIFLTFIFFFLNFNSAYSEIKIAYIDINYILTNSIVGKSISEHISAIEKSKKKEFDLLEKNLSKKDKDIVAKKNIIEENELQKQINLLKEEINNYQNEKKLFIKE
;
A
#
# COMPACT_ATOMS: atom_id res chain seq x y z
N MET A 1 -73.80 -10.76 24.40
CA MET A 1 -72.38 -11.10 24.73
C MET A 1 -71.56 -11.58 23.52
N LYS A 2 -72.08 -12.48 22.67
CA LYS A 2 -71.34 -13.09 21.53
C LYS A 2 -70.84 -12.06 20.49
N ILE A 3 -71.64 -11.01 20.20
CA ILE A 3 -71.30 -9.96 19.22
C ILE A 3 -70.13 -9.10 19.68
N LYS A 4 -70.02 -8.81 20.97
CA LYS A 4 -68.90 -8.01 21.52
C LYS A 4 -67.56 -8.79 21.43
N ILE A 5 -67.59 -10.11 21.68
CA ILE A 5 -66.43 -10.98 21.56
C ILE A 5 -65.96 -11.08 20.10
N PHE A 6 -66.91 -11.18 19.17
CA PHE A 6 -66.58 -11.22 17.73
C PHE A 6 -65.97 -9.93 17.24
N LEU A 7 -66.47 -8.78 17.70
CA LEU A 7 -65.92 -7.47 17.35
C LEU A 7 -64.50 -7.24 17.90
N THR A 8 -64.24 -7.72 19.14
CA THR A 8 -62.90 -7.66 19.73
C THR A 8 -61.92 -8.55 18.96
N PHE A 9 -62.34 -9.71 18.47
CA PHE A 9 -61.52 -10.62 17.70
C PHE A 9 -61.15 -10.05 16.32
N ILE A 10 -62.08 -9.37 15.62
CA ILE A 10 -61.84 -8.68 14.37
C ILE A 10 -60.85 -7.54 14.58
N PHE A 11 -60.97 -6.76 15.67
CA PHE A 11 -60.07 -5.62 15.97
C PHE A 11 -58.63 -6.13 16.24
N PHE A 12 -58.48 -7.31 16.84
CA PHE A 12 -57.16 -7.93 17.08
C PHE A 12 -56.48 -8.36 15.78
N PHE A 13 -57.24 -8.88 14.80
CA PHE A 13 -56.70 -9.27 13.49
C PHE A 13 -56.27 -8.10 12.59
N LEU A 14 -56.90 -6.92 12.73
CA LEU A 14 -56.57 -5.77 11.95
C LEU A 14 -55.22 -5.12 12.30
N ASN A 15 -54.60 -5.51 13.44
CA ASN A 15 -53.33 -4.98 13.88
C ASN A 15 -52.11 -5.77 13.43
N PHE A 16 -52.29 -6.87 12.69
CA PHE A 16 -51.17 -7.60 12.08
C PHE A 16 -50.67 -6.90 10.81
N ASN A 17 -50.25 -5.63 10.94
CA ASN A 17 -49.50 -4.97 9.93
C ASN A 17 -48.05 -5.51 9.99
N SER A 18 -47.71 -6.40 9.06
CA SER A 18 -46.31 -6.85 8.88
C SER A 18 -45.45 -5.64 8.54
N ALA A 19 -44.64 -5.19 9.48
CA ALA A 19 -43.61 -4.21 9.22
C ALA A 19 -42.54 -4.87 8.35
N TYR A 20 -42.63 -4.70 7.04
CA TYR A 20 -41.55 -5.05 6.14
C TYR A 20 -40.41 -4.06 6.37
N SER A 21 -39.40 -4.48 7.12
CA SER A 21 -38.15 -3.75 7.23
C SER A 21 -37.37 -3.94 5.92
N GLU A 22 -37.35 -2.93 5.08
CA GLU A 22 -36.51 -2.90 3.88
C GLU A 22 -35.05 -2.73 4.34
N ILE A 23 -34.25 -3.77 4.23
CA ILE A 23 -32.82 -3.72 4.51
C ILE A 23 -32.15 -2.98 3.34
N LYS A 24 -31.82 -1.70 3.55
CA LYS A 24 -31.04 -0.94 2.59
C LYS A 24 -29.56 -1.27 2.78
N ILE A 25 -29.01 -2.04 1.85
CA ILE A 25 -27.58 -2.33 1.81
C ILE A 25 -26.93 -1.22 1.00
N ALA A 26 -26.03 -0.48 1.64
CA ALA A 26 -25.17 0.48 0.98
C ALA A 26 -23.76 -0.13 0.87
N TYR A 27 -23.10 0.05 -0.25
CA TYR A 27 -21.69 -0.27 -0.42
C TYR A 27 -20.91 1.01 -0.70
N ILE A 28 -19.67 1.01 -0.27
CA ILE A 28 -18.76 2.13 -0.50
C ILE A 28 -17.71 1.66 -1.50
N ASP A 29 -17.64 2.33 -2.65
CA ASP A 29 -16.57 2.15 -3.62
C ASP A 29 -15.36 3.00 -3.19
N ILE A 30 -14.39 2.34 -2.55
CA ILE A 30 -13.18 2.99 -2.05
C ILE A 30 -12.35 3.56 -3.21
N ASN A 31 -12.28 2.86 -4.35
CA ASN A 31 -11.54 3.32 -5.51
C ASN A 31 -12.17 4.60 -6.09
N TYR A 32 -13.50 4.66 -6.17
CA TYR A 32 -14.20 5.86 -6.59
C TYR A 32 -13.90 7.06 -5.67
N ILE A 33 -13.88 6.84 -4.35
CA ILE A 33 -13.57 7.89 -3.37
C ILE A 33 -12.13 8.36 -3.54
N LEU A 34 -11.17 7.44 -3.63
CA LEU A 34 -9.74 7.77 -3.79
C LEU A 34 -9.48 8.56 -5.08
N THR A 35 -10.18 8.24 -6.16
CA THR A 35 -9.94 8.90 -7.47
C THR A 35 -10.72 10.21 -7.63
N ASN A 36 -11.86 10.39 -6.95
CA ASN A 36 -12.77 11.51 -7.19
C ASN A 36 -12.90 12.51 -6.05
N SER A 37 -12.56 12.12 -4.80
CA SER A 37 -12.59 13.07 -3.69
C SER A 37 -11.34 13.96 -3.68
N ILE A 38 -11.46 15.16 -3.14
CA ILE A 38 -10.34 16.09 -2.96
C ILE A 38 -9.25 15.47 -2.09
N VAL A 39 -9.65 14.81 -1.00
CA VAL A 39 -8.73 14.13 -0.09
C VAL A 39 -8.04 12.95 -0.78
N GLY A 40 -8.79 12.13 -1.52
CA GLY A 40 -8.22 10.99 -2.25
C GLY A 40 -7.20 11.42 -3.32
N LYS A 41 -7.49 12.48 -4.06
CA LYS A 41 -6.53 13.08 -5.02
C LYS A 41 -5.26 13.57 -4.33
N SER A 42 -5.41 14.29 -3.23
CA SER A 42 -4.27 14.77 -2.44
C SER A 42 -3.39 13.64 -1.92
N ILE A 43 -4.00 12.56 -1.42
CA ILE A 43 -3.27 11.36 -0.99
C ILE A 43 -2.54 10.72 -2.17
N SER A 44 -3.20 10.55 -3.30
CA SER A 44 -2.61 9.96 -4.51
C SER A 44 -1.42 10.78 -5.04
N GLU A 45 -1.53 12.10 -5.05
CA GLU A 45 -0.45 13.00 -5.42
C GLU A 45 0.74 12.89 -4.46
N HIS A 46 0.46 12.81 -3.15
CA HIS A 46 1.50 12.66 -2.13
C HIS A 46 2.23 11.33 -2.26
N ILE A 47 1.50 10.23 -2.45
CA ILE A 47 2.10 8.91 -2.70
C ILE A 47 2.96 8.94 -3.96
N SER A 48 2.46 9.49 -5.07
CA SER A 48 3.20 9.61 -6.32
C SER A 48 4.47 10.45 -6.17
N ALA A 49 4.44 11.50 -5.35
CA ALA A 49 5.64 12.31 -5.06
C ALA A 49 6.68 11.51 -4.27
N ILE A 50 6.26 10.73 -3.27
CA ILE A 50 7.15 9.83 -2.51
C ILE A 50 7.76 8.77 -3.42
N GLU A 51 6.97 8.11 -4.26
CA GLU A 51 7.44 7.10 -5.21
C GLU A 51 8.49 7.69 -6.18
N LYS A 52 8.21 8.87 -6.74
CA LYS A 52 9.16 9.57 -7.61
C LYS A 52 10.48 9.91 -6.91
N SER A 53 10.38 10.37 -5.66
CA SER A 53 11.55 10.71 -4.85
C SER A 53 12.40 9.48 -4.56
N LYS A 54 11.76 8.41 -4.11
CA LYS A 54 12.42 7.13 -3.81
C LYS A 54 13.03 6.48 -5.05
N LYS A 55 12.33 6.54 -6.18
CA LYS A 55 12.88 6.04 -7.45
C LYS A 55 14.16 6.76 -7.82
N LYS A 56 14.20 8.10 -7.72
CA LYS A 56 15.42 8.88 -7.98
C LYS A 56 16.55 8.52 -7.03
N GLU A 57 16.24 8.33 -5.76
CA GLU A 57 17.21 7.92 -4.73
C GLU A 57 17.82 6.55 -5.08
N PHE A 58 16.99 5.57 -5.41
CA PHE A 58 17.45 4.24 -5.83
C PHE A 58 18.27 4.27 -7.14
N ASP A 59 17.85 5.07 -8.13
CA ASP A 59 18.60 5.22 -9.37
C ASP A 59 19.99 5.83 -9.13
N LEU A 60 20.11 6.77 -8.19
CA LEU A 60 21.40 7.36 -7.80
C LEU A 60 22.28 6.36 -7.05
N LEU A 61 21.71 5.62 -6.10
CA LEU A 61 22.42 4.56 -5.38
C LEU A 61 22.94 3.49 -6.34
N GLU A 62 22.12 3.01 -7.26
CA GLU A 62 22.49 2.02 -8.26
C GLU A 62 23.66 2.52 -9.15
N LYS A 63 23.61 3.78 -9.61
CA LYS A 63 24.71 4.39 -10.36
C LYS A 63 25.99 4.47 -9.53
N ASN A 64 25.89 4.81 -8.25
CA ASN A 64 27.06 4.90 -7.37
C ASN A 64 27.66 3.51 -7.12
N LEU A 65 26.84 2.49 -6.86
CA LEU A 65 27.29 1.11 -6.68
C LEU A 65 27.97 0.60 -7.96
N SER A 66 27.38 0.86 -9.14
CA SER A 66 27.96 0.49 -10.43
C SER A 66 29.30 1.20 -10.68
N LYS A 67 29.43 2.48 -10.28
CA LYS A 67 30.70 3.19 -10.37
C LYS A 67 31.76 2.58 -9.45
N LYS A 68 31.42 2.32 -8.20
CA LYS A 68 32.34 1.65 -7.25
C LYS A 68 32.82 0.31 -7.76
N ASP A 69 31.93 -0.51 -8.32
CA ASP A 69 32.26 -1.79 -8.93
C ASP A 69 33.31 -1.63 -10.05
N LYS A 70 33.05 -0.70 -10.98
CA LYS A 70 33.99 -0.39 -12.07
C LYS A 70 35.35 0.11 -11.56
N ASP A 71 35.34 0.95 -10.53
CA ASP A 71 36.57 1.48 -9.92
C ASP A 71 37.38 0.38 -9.24
N ILE A 72 36.74 -0.57 -8.57
CA ILE A 72 37.39 -1.75 -7.98
C ILE A 72 37.99 -2.62 -9.08
N VAL A 73 37.25 -2.91 -10.14
CA VAL A 73 37.72 -3.70 -11.27
C VAL A 73 38.93 -3.05 -11.94
N ALA A 74 38.90 -1.73 -12.13
CA ALA A 74 40.00 -0.99 -12.73
C ALA A 74 41.28 -1.01 -11.87
N LYS A 75 41.14 -1.07 -10.55
CA LYS A 75 42.27 -1.09 -9.61
C LYS A 75 42.74 -2.48 -9.24
N LYS A 76 42.06 -3.52 -9.68
CA LYS A 76 42.31 -4.92 -9.31
C LYS A 76 43.78 -5.35 -9.42
N ASN A 77 44.54 -4.86 -10.42
CA ASN A 77 45.90 -5.22 -10.66
C ASN A 77 46.94 -4.23 -10.06
N ILE A 78 46.48 -3.20 -9.35
CA ILE A 78 47.31 -2.10 -8.87
C ILE A 78 47.38 -2.07 -7.34
N ILE A 79 46.31 -2.51 -6.66
CA ILE A 79 46.21 -2.47 -5.19
C ILE A 79 46.56 -3.83 -4.60
N GLU A 80 46.97 -3.85 -3.32
CA GLU A 80 47.24 -5.08 -2.59
C GLU A 80 45.97 -5.93 -2.44
N GLU A 81 46.18 -7.28 -2.46
CA GLU A 81 45.06 -8.24 -2.37
C GLU A 81 44.19 -8.04 -1.14
N ASN A 82 44.75 -7.72 0.03
CA ASN A 82 44.01 -7.46 1.26
C ASN A 82 43.08 -6.22 1.13
N GLU A 83 43.58 -5.17 0.52
CA GLU A 83 42.79 -3.96 0.30
C GLU A 83 41.71 -4.18 -0.75
N LEU A 84 42.01 -4.91 -1.81
CA LEU A 84 41.06 -5.33 -2.82
C LEU A 84 39.90 -6.11 -2.18
N GLN A 85 40.23 -7.12 -1.37
CA GLN A 85 39.24 -7.97 -0.71
C GLN A 85 38.33 -7.13 0.26
N LYS A 86 38.91 -6.17 0.97
CA LYS A 86 38.18 -5.25 1.83
C LYS A 86 37.18 -4.41 1.04
N GLN A 87 37.61 -3.84 -0.08
CA GLN A 87 36.74 -3.02 -0.95
C GLN A 87 35.60 -3.86 -1.56
N ILE A 88 35.87 -5.10 -1.97
CA ILE A 88 34.87 -6.04 -2.47
C ILE A 88 33.83 -6.35 -1.38
N ASN A 89 34.26 -6.60 -0.14
CA ASN A 89 33.35 -6.92 0.95
C ASN A 89 32.47 -5.73 1.32
N LEU A 90 33.03 -4.52 1.36
CA LEU A 90 32.26 -3.29 1.58
C LEU A 90 31.21 -3.08 0.48
N LEU A 91 31.59 -3.26 -0.78
CA LEU A 91 30.64 -3.14 -1.90
C LEU A 91 29.51 -4.17 -1.81
N LYS A 92 29.82 -5.43 -1.44
CA LYS A 92 28.80 -6.46 -1.22
C LYS A 92 27.80 -6.08 -0.13
N GLU A 93 28.28 -5.52 0.98
CA GLU A 93 27.43 -5.04 2.06
C GLU A 93 26.53 -3.91 1.60
N GLU A 94 27.07 -2.91 0.89
CA GLU A 94 26.29 -1.81 0.33
C GLU A 94 25.21 -2.30 -0.67
N ILE A 95 25.55 -3.26 -1.53
CA ILE A 95 24.60 -3.89 -2.47
C ILE A 95 23.48 -4.61 -1.71
N ASN A 96 23.81 -5.37 -0.65
CA ASN A 96 22.82 -6.06 0.17
C ASN A 96 21.89 -5.07 0.86
N ASN A 97 22.41 -3.97 1.41
CA ASN A 97 21.61 -2.93 2.04
C ASN A 97 20.67 -2.27 1.03
N TYR A 98 21.18 -1.89 -0.14
CA TYR A 98 20.37 -1.35 -1.24
C TYR A 98 19.23 -2.30 -1.65
N GLN A 99 19.52 -3.59 -1.82
CA GLN A 99 18.50 -4.58 -2.18
C GLN A 99 17.44 -4.75 -1.10
N ASN A 100 17.84 -4.74 0.17
CA ASN A 100 16.91 -4.84 1.30
C ASN A 100 16.01 -3.61 1.39
N GLU A 101 16.55 -2.40 1.28
CA GLU A 101 15.77 -1.16 1.27
C GLU A 101 14.78 -1.12 0.11
N LYS A 102 15.24 -1.47 -1.10
CA LYS A 102 14.38 -1.54 -2.28
C LYS A 102 13.25 -2.57 -2.12
N LYS A 103 13.55 -3.72 -1.54
CA LYS A 103 12.57 -4.79 -1.27
C LYS A 103 11.53 -4.37 -0.22
N LEU A 104 11.93 -3.64 0.82
CA LEU A 104 11.02 -3.12 1.83
C LEU A 104 10.08 -2.09 1.22
N PHE A 105 10.60 -1.15 0.45
CA PHE A 105 9.81 -0.13 -0.22
C PHE A 105 8.77 -0.68 -1.21
N ILE A 106 9.06 -1.77 -1.90
CA ILE A 106 8.11 -2.41 -2.84
C ILE A 106 7.00 -3.19 -2.12
N LYS A 107 7.25 -3.59 -0.85
CA LYS A 107 6.24 -4.35 -0.06
C LYS A 107 5.23 -3.47 0.66
N GLU A 108 5.50 -2.20 0.85
CA GLU A 108 4.59 -1.23 1.44
C GLU A 108 3.62 -0.65 0.39
#